data_6a86c71941944a3e184a049e06595d8b
#
_entry.id   6a86c71941944a3e184a049e06595d8b
#
_cell.length_a   1.000
_cell.length_b   1.000
_cell.length_c   1.000
_cell.angle_alpha   90.00
_cell.angle_beta   90.00
_cell.angle_gamma   90.00
#
_symmetry.space_group_name_H-M   'P 1'
#
loop_
_entity.id
_entity.type
_entity.pdbx_description
1 polymer ?
#
loop_
_entity_poly.entity_id
_entity_poly.type
_entity_poly.pdbx_seq_one_letter_code
_entity_poly.pdbx_strand_id
1 'polypeptide(L)'
;MTGWEAFSQIKRYHEHAPSLMRYVQFYALSEGLHLYYSATWNFNERNLYKWKTETSEIGLEDLVRSLFKKERILGIIEDYIVFFNLDDELNKFILRPHQIRAVERIIGRVKTRDAKTGLIWHTQGSGKTLTMTFSSMP
;
A
#
# COMPACT_ATOMS: atom_id res chain seq x y z
N MET A 1 -16.04 1.29 17.13
CA MET A 1 -15.55 2.33 16.19
C MET A 1 -15.72 1.78 14.80
N THR A 2 -16.49 2.43 13.95
CA THR A 2 -16.66 2.05 12.55
C THR A 2 -15.43 2.47 11.75
N GLY A 3 -15.17 1.85 10.60
CA GLY A 3 -14.05 2.24 9.73
C GLY A 3 -14.09 3.71 9.32
N TRP A 4 -15.29 4.29 9.22
CA TRP A 4 -15.55 5.70 8.93
C TRP A 4 -15.12 6.65 10.04
N GLU A 5 -15.38 6.30 11.27
CA GLU A 5 -14.96 7.09 12.43
C GLU A 5 -13.43 7.14 12.53
N ALA A 6 -12.77 5.99 12.30
CA ALA A 6 -11.32 5.90 12.29
C ALA A 6 -10.71 6.73 11.14
N PHE A 7 -11.29 6.68 9.95
CA PHE A 7 -10.83 7.48 8.80
C PHE A 7 -11.00 8.98 9.06
N SER A 8 -12.14 9.40 9.58
CA SER A 8 -12.40 10.80 9.97
C SER A 8 -11.44 11.28 11.06
N GLN A 9 -11.04 10.40 11.97
CA GLN A 9 -10.06 10.73 13.00
C GLN A 9 -8.66 10.97 12.41
N ILE A 10 -8.20 10.15 11.47
CA ILE A 10 -6.93 10.36 10.77
C ILE A 10 -6.93 11.70 10.03
N LYS A 11 -8.03 12.03 9.35
CA LYS A 11 -8.18 13.31 8.67
C LYS A 11 -8.06 14.50 9.65
N ARG A 12 -8.71 14.42 10.80
CA ARG A 12 -8.57 15.45 11.86
C ARG A 12 -7.14 15.57 12.37
N TYR A 13 -6.41 14.46 12.54
CA TYR A 13 -5.00 14.53 12.93
C TYR A 13 -4.16 15.27 11.91
N HIS A 14 -4.45 15.08 10.63
CA HIS A 14 -3.75 15.79 9.56
C HIS A 14 -4.04 17.31 9.59
N GLU A 15 -5.25 17.71 9.92
CA GLU A 15 -5.67 19.10 10.04
C GLU A 15 -5.09 19.76 11.31
N HIS A 16 -5.11 19.05 12.45
CA HIS A 16 -4.73 19.61 13.75
C HIS A 16 -3.24 19.46 14.09
N ALA A 17 -2.54 18.52 13.47
CA ALA A 17 -1.13 18.25 13.71
C ALA A 17 -0.32 18.07 12.40
N PRO A 18 -0.37 19.05 11.48
CA PRO A 18 0.26 18.92 10.17
C PRO A 18 1.78 18.73 10.24
N SER A 19 2.43 19.30 11.25
CA SER A 19 3.87 19.15 11.47
C SER A 19 4.26 17.69 11.78
N LEU A 20 3.44 16.96 12.55
CA LEU A 20 3.63 15.54 12.81
C LEU A 20 3.33 14.72 11.55
N MET A 21 2.21 15.00 10.89
CA MET A 21 1.77 14.24 9.73
C MET A 21 2.67 14.41 8.50
N ARG A 22 3.55 15.42 8.48
CA ARG A 22 4.59 15.58 7.46
C ARG A 22 5.57 14.39 7.46
N TYR A 23 5.87 13.82 8.61
CA TYR A 23 6.81 12.70 8.74
C TYR A 23 6.15 11.33 8.63
N VAL A 24 4.84 11.26 8.85
CA VAL A 24 4.09 10.00 8.72
C VAL A 24 3.94 9.65 7.24
N GLN A 25 4.44 8.49 6.84
CA GLN A 25 4.45 8.06 5.45
C GLN A 25 3.13 7.44 5.01
N PHE A 26 2.56 6.59 5.84
CA PHE A 26 1.27 5.96 5.63
C PHE A 26 0.56 5.73 6.96
N TYR A 27 -0.70 5.39 6.90
CA TYR A 27 -1.50 5.04 8.08
C TYR A 27 -2.24 3.73 7.85
N ALA A 28 -2.60 3.08 8.94
CA ALA A 28 -3.48 1.92 8.92
C ALA A 28 -4.62 2.12 9.91
N LEU A 29 -5.77 1.58 9.58
CA LEU A 29 -6.95 1.58 10.44
C LEU A 29 -7.68 0.23 10.36
N SER A 30 -8.42 -0.09 11.41
CA SER A 30 -9.19 -1.34 11.49
C SER A 30 -10.57 -1.09 12.05
N GLU A 31 -11.54 -1.86 11.57
CA GLU A 31 -12.90 -1.95 12.10
C GLU A 31 -13.16 -3.26 12.88
N GLY A 32 -12.09 -3.95 13.27
CA GLY A 32 -12.13 -5.19 14.03
C GLY A 32 -11.98 -6.46 13.21
N LEU A 33 -12.49 -6.51 11.98
CA LEU A 33 -12.35 -7.68 11.09
C LEU A 33 -11.36 -7.44 9.95
N HIS A 34 -11.22 -6.20 9.52
CA HIS A 34 -10.43 -5.83 8.37
C HIS A 34 -9.39 -4.80 8.74
N LEU A 35 -8.24 -4.89 8.09
CA LEU A 35 -7.17 -3.93 8.17
C LEU A 35 -7.10 -3.16 6.85
N TYR A 36 -7.11 -1.84 6.93
CA TYR A 36 -6.97 -0.94 5.80
C TYR A 36 -5.73 -0.09 5.96
N TYR A 37 -5.16 0.36 4.85
CA TYR A 37 -4.03 1.26 4.85
C TYR A 37 -4.09 2.23 3.67
N SER A 38 -3.46 3.38 3.82
CA SER A 38 -3.31 4.38 2.77
C SER A 38 -2.11 5.28 3.04
N ALA A 39 -1.65 5.98 2.00
CA ALA A 39 -0.66 7.03 2.16
C ALA A 39 -1.26 8.24 2.89
N THR A 40 -0.46 8.95 3.67
CA THR A 40 -0.81 10.27 4.19
C THR A 40 -0.88 11.29 3.04
N TRP A 41 -1.54 12.43 3.26
CA TRP A 41 -1.82 13.52 2.31
C TRP A 41 -2.93 13.22 1.29
N ASN A 42 -3.29 11.98 1.09
CA ASN A 42 -4.37 11.61 0.19
C ASN A 42 -5.53 10.99 0.99
N PHE A 43 -6.52 11.80 1.34
CA PHE A 43 -7.69 11.40 2.13
C PHE A 43 -8.92 11.10 1.26
N ASN A 44 -8.70 10.51 0.10
CA ASN A 44 -9.79 9.97 -0.70
C ASN A 44 -10.04 8.50 -0.28
N GLU A 45 -11.27 8.20 0.05
CA GLU A 45 -11.71 6.85 0.44
C GLU A 45 -11.39 5.78 -0.61
N ARG A 46 -11.38 6.17 -1.89
CA ARG A 46 -10.97 5.26 -2.99
C ARG A 46 -9.53 4.79 -2.88
N ASN A 47 -8.72 5.48 -2.11
CA ASN A 47 -7.32 5.15 -1.87
C ASN A 47 -7.10 4.44 -0.53
N LEU A 48 -8.17 4.09 0.18
CA LEU A 48 -8.12 3.25 1.35
C LEU A 48 -8.16 1.79 0.92
N TYR A 49 -7.03 1.10 1.00
CA TYR A 49 -6.89 -0.26 0.50
C TYR A 49 -6.97 -1.27 1.62
N LYS A 50 -7.82 -2.29 1.44
CA LYS A 50 -7.90 -3.42 2.35
C LYS A 50 -6.63 -4.26 2.24
N TRP A 51 -5.91 -4.43 3.36
CA TRP A 51 -4.77 -5.33 3.42
C TRP A 51 -5.26 -6.78 3.32
N LYS A 52 -4.62 -7.55 2.46
CA LYS A 52 -4.92 -8.97 2.24
C LYS A 52 -3.62 -9.74 2.13
N THR A 53 -3.58 -10.88 2.79
CA THR A 53 -2.54 -11.89 2.62
C THR A 53 -2.98 -12.95 1.61
N GLU A 54 -2.13 -13.87 1.25
CA GLU A 54 -2.47 -14.98 0.33
C GLU A 54 -3.37 -16.03 1.00
N THR A 55 -3.32 -16.13 2.32
CA THR A 55 -4.13 -17.05 3.11
C THR A 55 -5.48 -16.41 3.42
N SER A 56 -6.58 -17.09 3.10
CA SER A 56 -7.94 -16.52 3.13
C SER A 56 -8.58 -16.41 4.51
N GLU A 57 -8.07 -17.11 5.52
CA GLU A 57 -8.66 -17.18 6.87
C GLU A 57 -7.62 -16.76 7.92
N ILE A 58 -7.37 -15.47 8.01
CA ILE A 58 -6.40 -14.91 8.96
C ILE A 58 -7.14 -13.91 9.84
N GLY A 59 -6.92 -13.99 11.16
CA GLY A 59 -7.44 -13.06 12.13
C GLY A 59 -6.82 -11.66 11.98
N LEU A 60 -7.43 -10.66 12.58
CA LEU A 60 -6.94 -9.27 12.54
C LEU A 60 -5.50 -9.18 13.07
N GLU A 61 -5.15 -9.92 14.11
CA GLU A 61 -3.79 -9.91 14.67
C GLU A 61 -2.75 -10.32 13.64
N ASP A 62 -3.02 -11.37 12.87
CA ASP A 62 -2.11 -11.84 11.81
C ASP A 62 -2.01 -10.85 10.67
N LEU A 63 -3.12 -10.19 10.30
CA LEU A 63 -3.12 -9.11 9.31
C LEU A 63 -2.22 -7.96 9.77
N VAL A 64 -2.34 -7.54 11.04
CA VAL A 64 -1.50 -6.50 11.63
C VAL A 64 -0.04 -6.94 11.63
N ARG A 65 0.26 -8.15 12.12
CA ARG A 65 1.63 -8.70 12.11
C ARG A 65 2.21 -8.74 10.70
N SER A 66 1.42 -9.12 9.71
CA SER A 66 1.89 -9.23 8.31
C SER A 66 2.17 -7.87 7.66
N LEU A 67 1.37 -6.85 7.95
CA LEU A 67 1.59 -5.48 7.45
C LEU A 67 2.75 -4.79 8.18
N PHE A 68 2.82 -4.93 9.52
CA PHE A 68 3.79 -4.26 10.37
C PHE A 68 5.07 -5.07 10.62
N LYS A 69 5.28 -6.15 9.89
CA LYS A 69 6.57 -6.83 9.86
C LYS A 69 7.65 -5.86 9.40
N LYS A 70 8.80 -5.83 10.11
CA LYS A 70 9.87 -4.85 9.88
C LYS A 70 10.27 -4.74 8.41
N GLU A 71 10.52 -5.87 7.76
CA GLU A 71 10.92 -5.92 6.35
C GLU A 71 9.82 -5.38 5.43
N ARG A 72 8.56 -5.64 5.79
CA ARG A 72 7.39 -5.15 5.03
C ARG A 72 7.26 -3.63 5.13
N ILE A 73 7.35 -3.08 6.33
CA ILE A 73 7.28 -1.62 6.55
C ILE A 73 8.42 -0.91 5.82
N LEU A 74 9.64 -1.40 5.94
CA LEU A 74 10.79 -0.82 5.24
C LEU A 74 10.59 -0.86 3.73
N GLY A 75 10.19 -2.00 3.17
CA GLY A 75 9.91 -2.12 1.74
C GLY A 75 8.76 -1.20 1.28
N ILE A 76 7.72 -1.01 2.11
CA ILE A 76 6.65 -0.06 1.78
C ILE A 76 7.19 1.38 1.72
N ILE A 77 8.00 1.78 2.68
CA ILE A 77 8.53 3.14 2.76
C ILE A 77 9.56 3.40 1.65
N GLU A 78 10.43 2.45 1.38
CA GLU A 78 11.51 2.59 0.39
C GLU A 78 11.01 2.44 -1.04
N ASP A 79 10.15 1.43 -1.32
CA ASP A 79 9.87 0.99 -2.67
C ASP A 79 8.43 1.24 -3.13
N TYR A 80 7.44 1.34 -2.22
CA TYR A 80 6.03 1.27 -2.61
C TYR A 80 5.21 2.53 -2.34
N ILE A 81 5.86 3.63 -1.94
CA ILE A 81 5.26 4.96 -1.85
C ILE A 81 5.73 5.79 -3.03
N VAL A 82 4.79 6.42 -3.73
CA VAL A 82 5.04 7.22 -4.93
C VAL A 82 4.59 8.64 -4.72
N PHE A 83 5.38 9.56 -5.19
CA PHE A 83 5.02 10.96 -5.29
C PHE A 83 4.90 11.35 -6.76
N PHE A 84 3.81 11.97 -7.15
CA PHE A 84 3.65 12.52 -8.49
C PHE A 84 2.74 13.76 -8.48
N ASN A 85 2.93 14.62 -9.44
CA ASN A 85 2.10 15.79 -9.64
C ASN A 85 0.82 15.38 -10.38
N LEU A 86 -0.32 15.75 -9.83
CA LEU A 86 -1.62 15.63 -10.45
C LEU A 86 -2.30 16.99 -10.30
N ASP A 87 -2.72 17.61 -11.40
CA ASP A 87 -3.35 18.94 -11.42
C ASP A 87 -2.54 20.03 -10.67
N ASP A 88 -1.21 20.02 -10.89
CA ASP A 88 -0.21 20.92 -10.25
C ASP A 88 -0.06 20.74 -8.73
N GLU A 89 -0.68 19.72 -8.15
CA GLU A 89 -0.52 19.35 -6.75
C GLU A 89 0.33 18.09 -6.59
N LEU A 90 1.25 18.11 -5.62
CA LEU A 90 2.04 16.94 -5.26
C LEU A 90 1.17 15.95 -4.49
N ASN A 91 0.94 14.80 -5.08
CA ASN A 91 0.17 13.72 -4.50
C ASN A 91 1.07 12.57 -4.06
N LYS A 92 0.65 11.89 -2.99
CA LYS A 92 1.34 10.75 -2.40
C LYS A 92 0.43 9.52 -2.48
N PHE A 93 0.94 8.47 -3.07
CA PHE A 93 0.22 7.20 -3.23
C PHE A 93 1.02 6.04 -2.67
N ILE A 94 0.32 4.99 -2.27
CA ILE A 94 0.89 3.72 -1.85
C ILE A 94 0.36 2.61 -2.74
N LEU A 95 1.20 1.64 -3.10
CA LEU A 95 0.77 0.53 -3.93
C LEU A 95 -0.30 -0.32 -3.23
N ARG A 96 -1.21 -0.85 -4.05
CA ARG A 96 -2.23 -1.80 -3.60
C ARG A 96 -1.61 -3.17 -3.27
N PRO A 97 -2.20 -3.98 -2.38
CA PRO A 97 -1.60 -5.25 -1.97
C PRO A 97 -1.28 -6.20 -3.13
N HIS A 98 -2.14 -6.25 -4.15
CA HIS A 98 -1.90 -7.09 -5.33
C HIS A 98 -0.75 -6.58 -6.21
N GLN A 99 -0.53 -5.25 -6.25
CA GLN A 99 0.59 -4.65 -6.96
C GLN A 99 1.91 -4.96 -6.24
N ILE A 100 1.97 -4.77 -4.92
CA ILE A 100 3.13 -5.12 -4.09
C ILE A 100 3.53 -6.59 -4.33
N ARG A 101 2.58 -7.52 -4.21
CA ARG A 101 2.84 -8.95 -4.45
C ARG A 101 3.31 -9.24 -5.87
N ALA A 102 2.75 -8.55 -6.87
CA ALA A 102 3.17 -8.74 -8.25
C ALA A 102 4.62 -8.27 -8.46
N VAL A 103 4.98 -7.09 -7.95
CA VAL A 103 6.35 -6.57 -8.01
C VAL A 103 7.33 -7.53 -7.33
N GLU A 104 7.03 -7.97 -6.10
CA GLU A 104 7.87 -8.92 -5.37
C GLU A 104 8.07 -10.25 -6.12
N ARG A 105 7.01 -10.77 -6.73
CA ARG A 105 7.10 -12.00 -7.53
C ARG A 105 7.91 -11.82 -8.82
N ILE A 106 7.77 -10.66 -9.48
CA ILE A 106 8.59 -10.34 -10.66
C ILE A 106 10.06 -10.29 -10.29
N ILE A 107 10.39 -9.48 -9.27
CA ILE A 107 11.77 -9.32 -8.80
C ILE A 107 12.35 -10.68 -8.35
N GLY A 108 11.60 -11.43 -7.56
CA GLY A 108 12.00 -12.77 -7.13
C GLY A 108 12.29 -13.70 -8.31
N ARG A 109 11.46 -13.66 -9.35
CA ARG A 109 11.64 -14.49 -10.55
C ARG A 109 12.83 -14.05 -11.41
N VAL A 110 13.05 -12.75 -11.54
CA VAL A 110 14.21 -12.23 -12.29
C VAL A 110 15.53 -12.60 -11.60
N LYS A 111 15.54 -12.62 -10.28
CA LYS A 111 16.71 -13.03 -9.49
C LYS A 111 17.00 -14.54 -9.60
N THR A 112 16.01 -15.38 -9.89
CA THR A 112 16.21 -16.81 -10.17
C THR A 112 16.61 -16.99 -11.63
N ARG A 113 17.86 -17.39 -11.88
CA ARG A 113 18.46 -17.49 -13.24
C ARG A 113 17.75 -18.46 -14.19
N ASP A 114 16.92 -19.35 -13.68
CA ASP A 114 16.30 -20.45 -14.44
C ASP A 114 15.00 -20.09 -15.17
N ALA A 115 14.43 -18.91 -14.91
CA ALA A 115 13.12 -18.56 -15.46
C ALA A 115 13.09 -17.13 -16.00
N LYS A 116 13.31 -17.01 -17.31
CA LYS A 116 13.35 -15.71 -18.02
C LYS A 116 11.98 -15.15 -18.40
N THR A 117 10.89 -15.92 -18.27
CA THR A 117 9.55 -15.52 -18.69
C THR A 117 8.53 -15.77 -17.59
N GLY A 118 7.47 -14.98 -17.57
CA GLY A 118 6.35 -15.12 -16.66
C GLY A 118 5.12 -14.37 -17.18
N LEU A 119 3.95 -14.75 -16.69
CA LEU A 119 2.69 -14.09 -16.99
C LEU A 119 2.09 -13.52 -15.71
N ILE A 120 1.70 -12.25 -15.77
CA ILE A 120 0.94 -11.60 -14.71
C ILE A 120 -0.45 -11.29 -15.22
N TRP A 121 -1.42 -11.92 -14.60
CA TRP A 121 -2.82 -11.69 -14.94
C TRP A 121 -3.47 -10.72 -13.95
N HIS A 122 -3.75 -9.52 -14.42
CA HIS A 122 -4.49 -8.50 -13.65
C HIS A 122 -5.69 -8.02 -14.45
N THR A 123 -6.79 -7.73 -13.77
CA THR A 123 -8.00 -7.15 -14.38
C THR A 123 -7.71 -5.76 -14.95
N GLN A 124 -8.55 -5.30 -15.88
CA GLN A 124 -8.49 -3.94 -16.37
C GLN A 124 -8.71 -2.94 -15.23
N GLY A 125 -7.99 -1.82 -15.24
CA GLY A 125 -8.08 -0.81 -14.16
C GLY A 125 -7.34 -1.17 -12.85
N SER A 126 -6.60 -2.29 -12.79
CA SER A 126 -5.86 -2.71 -11.59
C SER A 126 -4.55 -1.95 -11.35
N GLY A 127 -4.18 -0.99 -12.22
CA GLY A 127 -2.92 -0.25 -12.10
C GLY A 127 -1.69 -1.01 -12.61
N LYS A 128 -1.84 -1.78 -13.69
CA LYS A 128 -0.73 -2.54 -14.33
C LYS A 128 0.50 -1.67 -14.64
N THR A 129 0.28 -0.44 -15.10
CA THR A 129 1.36 0.50 -15.41
C THR A 129 2.25 0.75 -14.21
N LEU A 130 1.68 1.00 -13.02
CA LEU A 130 2.46 1.15 -11.80
C LEU A 130 3.24 -0.12 -11.46
N THR A 131 2.60 -1.29 -11.55
CA THR A 131 3.27 -2.58 -11.31
C THR A 131 4.48 -2.75 -12.23
N MET A 132 4.34 -2.43 -13.53
CA MET A 132 5.45 -2.51 -14.50
C MET A 132 6.58 -1.52 -14.16
N THR A 133 6.24 -0.26 -13.88
CA THR A 133 7.21 0.76 -13.50
C THR A 133 8.03 0.33 -12.29
N PHE A 134 7.36 -0.10 -11.23
CA PHE A 134 8.04 -0.54 -10.00
C PHE A 134 8.85 -1.82 -10.16
N SER A 135 8.48 -2.69 -11.08
CA SER A 135 9.26 -3.91 -11.37
C SER A 135 10.53 -3.62 -12.16
N SER A 136 10.63 -2.47 -12.81
CA SER A 136 11.78 -2.06 -13.63
C SER A 136 12.76 -1.13 -12.90
N MET A 137 12.42 -0.68 -11.70
CA MET A 137 13.34 0.11 -10.87
C MET A 137 14.43 -0.81 -10.29
N PRO A 138 15.70 -0.36 -10.31
CA PRO A 138 16.84 -1.15 -9.82
C PRO A 138 16.81 -1.37 -8.31
#